data_1c0b66822cd21285150e6078056412d1
#
_entry.id   1c0b66822cd21285150e6078056412d1
#
_cell.length_a   1.000
_cell.length_b   1.000
_cell.length_c   1.000
_cell.angle_alpha   90.00
_cell.angle_beta   90.00
_cell.angle_gamma   90.00
#
_symmetry.space_group_name_H-M   'P 1'
#
loop_
_entity.id
_entity.type
_entity.pdbx_description
1 polymer ?
#
loop_
_entity_poly.entity_id
_entity_poly.type
_entity_poly.pdbx_seq_one_letter_code
_entity_poly.pdbx_strand_id
1 'polypeptide(L)'
;WGVGRRLSEHLNKAKITNALQLADIDPQYIKRKFSVVLERTVRELRGQRCLNIEESISAKKQIVVSRSFGTRVTDLKTLKPIVSNFAVRASEKLRNEKQKCSQVSVFVRTSPFSDHMPQHRGYKTIELFTPTNDTRDILIAAKKALLPIFRSGYDYAKAGILLSRFSNETSRQFSLFKDPNEPKENSEFMKYIDQLNNYETQIYFASQNTKRWSPMKQNMTSPKYTTDWYELPKAN
;
A
#
# COMPACT_ATOMS: atom_id res chain seq x y z
N TRP A 1 -19.04 10.17 6.16
CA TRP A 1 -18.25 8.96 5.90
C TRP A 1 -18.97 8.07 4.89
N GLY A 2 -18.25 7.48 3.93
CA GLY A 2 -18.81 6.60 2.89
C GLY A 2 -19.37 7.31 1.66
N VAL A 3 -19.57 8.62 1.66
CA VAL A 3 -20.02 9.40 0.52
C VAL A 3 -18.82 10.11 -0.11
N GLY A 4 -18.29 9.55 -1.20
CA GLY A 4 -17.20 10.14 -1.96
C GLY A 4 -17.72 11.06 -3.08
N ARG A 5 -16.79 11.74 -3.79
CA ARG A 5 -17.12 12.74 -4.82
C ARG A 5 -18.16 12.26 -5.85
N ARG A 6 -17.95 11.09 -6.46
CA ARG A 6 -18.90 10.54 -7.47
C ARG A 6 -20.28 10.29 -6.89
N LEU A 7 -20.34 9.75 -5.69
CA LEU A 7 -21.61 9.46 -5.02
C LEU A 7 -22.31 10.75 -4.63
N SER A 8 -21.56 11.76 -4.15
CA SER A 8 -22.09 13.10 -3.87
C SER A 8 -22.68 13.75 -5.13
N GLU A 9 -22.02 13.66 -6.29
CA GLU A 9 -22.54 14.16 -7.58
C GLU A 9 -23.89 13.48 -7.95
N HIS A 10 -24.00 12.16 -7.76
CA HIS A 10 -25.24 11.44 -8.04
C HIS A 10 -26.37 11.78 -7.05
N LEU A 11 -26.03 11.95 -5.76
CA LEU A 11 -26.99 12.37 -4.75
C LEU A 11 -27.50 13.80 -5.01
N ASN A 12 -26.62 14.73 -5.39
CA ASN A 12 -26.98 16.09 -5.75
C ASN A 12 -27.93 16.13 -6.97
N LYS A 13 -27.71 15.29 -7.98
CA LYS A 13 -28.64 15.14 -9.12
C LYS A 13 -30.02 14.62 -8.67
N ALA A 14 -30.06 13.84 -7.61
CA ALA A 14 -31.31 13.38 -6.98
C ALA A 14 -31.87 14.39 -5.95
N LYS A 15 -31.36 15.63 -5.90
CA LYS A 15 -31.73 16.69 -4.96
C LYS A 15 -31.47 16.36 -3.48
N ILE A 16 -30.54 15.46 -3.21
CA ILE A 16 -30.07 15.09 -1.86
C ILE A 16 -28.76 15.82 -1.63
N THR A 17 -28.78 16.92 -0.91
CA THR A 17 -27.62 17.82 -0.75
C THR A 17 -26.98 17.79 0.62
N ASN A 18 -27.66 17.22 1.61
CA ASN A 18 -27.16 17.14 2.98
C ASN A 18 -27.47 15.79 3.65
N ALA A 19 -26.87 15.55 4.80
CA ALA A 19 -26.99 14.28 5.54
C ALA A 19 -28.40 14.04 6.10
N LEU A 20 -29.12 15.09 6.48
CA LEU A 20 -30.48 14.97 6.99
C LEU A 20 -31.43 14.48 5.89
N GLN A 21 -31.40 15.10 4.72
CA GLN A 21 -32.17 14.65 3.57
C GLN A 21 -31.85 13.20 3.21
N LEU A 22 -30.58 12.80 3.28
CA LEU A 22 -30.17 11.41 3.03
C LEU A 22 -30.72 10.47 4.11
N ALA A 23 -30.73 10.88 5.38
CA ALA A 23 -31.28 10.10 6.49
C ALA A 23 -32.81 9.90 6.34
N ASP A 24 -33.55 10.88 5.79
CA ASP A 24 -35.02 10.82 5.66
C ASP A 24 -35.51 9.92 4.52
N ILE A 25 -34.60 9.53 3.60
CA ILE A 25 -34.98 8.71 2.45
C ILE A 25 -35.09 7.23 2.83
N ASP A 26 -36.10 6.55 2.31
CA ASP A 26 -36.28 5.10 2.50
C ASP A 26 -34.99 4.32 2.17
N PRO A 27 -34.45 3.56 3.15
CA PRO A 27 -33.25 2.75 2.97
C PRO A 27 -33.37 1.74 1.82
N GLN A 28 -34.57 1.18 1.60
CA GLN A 28 -34.82 0.22 0.52
C GLN A 28 -34.68 0.88 -0.86
N TYR A 29 -35.14 2.13 -1.00
CA TYR A 29 -34.97 2.91 -2.21
C TYR A 29 -33.47 3.15 -2.50
N ILE A 30 -32.71 3.55 -1.46
CA ILE A 30 -31.26 3.78 -1.57
C ILE A 30 -30.52 2.49 -1.95
N LYS A 31 -30.89 1.36 -1.36
CA LYS A 31 -30.32 0.05 -1.69
C LYS A 31 -30.50 -0.31 -3.16
N ARG A 32 -31.69 -0.11 -3.70
CA ARG A 32 -32.02 -0.42 -5.10
C ARG A 32 -31.35 0.51 -6.10
N LYS A 33 -31.30 1.82 -5.78
CA LYS A 33 -30.82 2.85 -6.71
C LYS A 33 -29.29 3.05 -6.66
N PHE A 34 -28.67 2.81 -5.52
CA PHE A 34 -27.24 3.06 -5.31
C PHE A 34 -26.49 1.80 -4.86
N SER A 35 -26.49 1.49 -3.57
CA SER A 35 -25.80 0.32 -3.04
C SER A 35 -26.23 -0.02 -1.62
N VAL A 36 -25.93 -1.29 -1.21
CA VAL A 36 -26.08 -1.75 0.18
C VAL A 36 -25.18 -0.95 1.14
N VAL A 37 -24.02 -0.50 0.68
CA VAL A 37 -23.12 0.31 1.51
C VAL A 37 -23.74 1.65 1.87
N LEU A 38 -24.36 2.33 0.89
CA LEU A 38 -25.04 3.60 1.15
C LEU A 38 -26.32 3.41 1.98
N GLU A 39 -27.05 2.29 1.80
CA GLU A 39 -28.18 1.93 2.66
C GLU A 39 -27.75 1.83 4.13
N ARG A 40 -26.63 1.17 4.41
CA ARG A 40 -26.08 1.10 5.78
C ARG A 40 -25.77 2.49 6.32
N THR A 41 -25.16 3.36 5.52
CA THR A 41 -24.91 4.75 5.92
C THR A 41 -26.19 5.48 6.28
N VAL A 42 -27.30 5.30 5.52
CA VAL A 42 -28.61 5.87 5.85
C VAL A 42 -29.13 5.35 7.19
N ARG A 43 -29.04 4.05 7.43
CA ARG A 43 -29.45 3.44 8.70
C ARG A 43 -28.62 3.96 9.88
N GLU A 44 -27.31 4.10 9.70
CA GLU A 44 -26.40 4.65 10.72
C GLU A 44 -26.67 6.13 11.01
N LEU A 45 -27.02 6.93 10.00
CA LEU A 45 -27.47 8.31 10.19
C LEU A 45 -28.77 8.41 11.01
N ARG A 46 -29.58 7.36 11.00
CA ARG A 46 -30.79 7.22 11.85
C ARG A 46 -30.51 6.61 13.23
N GLY A 47 -29.23 6.41 13.59
CA GLY A 47 -28.84 5.81 14.86
C GLY A 47 -28.92 4.27 14.90
N GLN A 48 -29.21 3.61 13.76
CA GLN A 48 -29.21 2.15 13.70
C GLN A 48 -27.80 1.61 13.49
N ARG A 49 -27.30 0.83 14.42
CA ARG A 49 -25.98 0.19 14.31
C ARG A 49 -26.00 -0.89 13.22
N CYS A 50 -25.21 -0.71 12.15
CA CYS A 50 -25.10 -1.65 11.05
C CYS A 50 -23.81 -2.49 11.09
N LEU A 51 -22.77 -1.99 11.73
CA LEU A 51 -21.49 -2.67 11.89
C LEU A 51 -21.17 -2.85 13.37
N ASN A 52 -20.75 -4.04 13.75
CA ASN A 52 -20.20 -4.29 15.07
C ASN A 52 -18.74 -3.89 15.14
N ILE A 53 -18.27 -3.56 16.34
CA ILE A 53 -16.83 -3.44 16.58
C ILE A 53 -16.26 -4.85 16.50
N GLU A 54 -15.29 -5.05 15.60
CA GLU A 54 -14.60 -6.34 15.50
C GLU A 54 -13.70 -6.50 16.73
N GLU A 55 -13.92 -7.55 17.49
CA GLU A 55 -13.10 -7.89 18.66
C GLU A 55 -11.75 -8.49 18.26
N SER A 56 -11.65 -9.03 17.05
CA SER A 56 -10.41 -9.59 16.49
C SER A 56 -10.09 -8.97 15.13
N ILE A 57 -8.83 -8.62 14.94
CA ILE A 57 -8.34 -8.12 13.67
C ILE A 57 -8.25 -9.29 12.68
N SER A 58 -9.03 -9.24 11.60
CA SER A 58 -8.94 -10.24 10.53
C SER A 58 -7.56 -10.19 9.85
N ALA A 59 -7.06 -11.35 9.42
CA ALA A 59 -5.78 -11.45 8.72
C ALA A 59 -5.76 -10.56 7.47
N LYS A 60 -4.66 -9.86 7.25
CA LYS A 60 -4.49 -9.00 6.09
C LYS A 60 -4.53 -9.81 4.80
N LYS A 61 -5.29 -9.34 3.82
CA LYS A 61 -5.39 -9.94 2.48
C LYS A 61 -4.42 -9.35 1.48
N GLN A 62 -3.87 -8.17 1.79
CA GLN A 62 -2.93 -7.43 0.95
C GLN A 62 -2.01 -6.57 1.81
N ILE A 63 -0.77 -6.39 1.36
CA ILE A 63 0.18 -5.44 1.94
C ILE A 63 0.61 -4.49 0.84
N VAL A 64 0.43 -3.19 1.08
CA VAL A 64 0.86 -2.13 0.17
C VAL A 64 1.94 -1.28 0.84
N VAL A 65 3.05 -1.10 0.16
CA VAL A 65 4.09 -0.13 0.53
C VAL A 65 4.28 0.83 -0.62
N SER A 66 3.94 2.09 -0.41
CA SER A 66 4.05 3.12 -1.45
C SER A 66 4.36 4.48 -0.83
N ARG A 67 5.01 5.34 -1.61
CA ARG A 67 5.28 6.74 -1.22
C ARG A 67 5.09 7.67 -2.40
N SER A 68 4.57 8.84 -2.13
CA SER A 68 4.68 9.98 -3.03
C SER A 68 6.07 10.59 -2.88
N PHE A 69 6.63 11.05 -3.99
CA PHE A 69 7.98 11.57 -4.03
C PHE A 69 7.98 13.08 -3.78
N GLY A 70 8.91 13.57 -2.97
CA GLY A 70 9.10 15.01 -2.72
C GLY A 70 9.62 15.74 -3.96
N THR A 71 10.50 15.09 -4.73
CA THR A 71 10.96 15.48 -6.07
C THR A 71 10.57 14.43 -7.07
N ARG A 72 10.22 14.84 -8.29
CA ARG A 72 9.81 13.90 -9.35
C ARG A 72 10.96 13.00 -9.75
N VAL A 73 10.65 11.77 -10.12
CA VAL A 73 11.61 10.78 -10.62
C VAL A 73 11.38 10.61 -12.09
N THR A 74 12.44 10.81 -12.88
CA THR A 74 12.39 10.74 -14.35
C THR A 74 13.15 9.56 -14.91
N ASP A 75 14.03 8.96 -14.12
CA ASP A 75 14.95 7.93 -14.57
C ASP A 75 14.76 6.59 -13.85
N LEU A 76 15.03 5.50 -14.57
CA LEU A 76 14.91 4.15 -14.06
C LEU A 76 15.99 3.81 -13.03
N LYS A 77 17.18 4.41 -13.13
CA LYS A 77 18.30 4.16 -12.22
C LYS A 77 17.96 4.59 -10.81
N THR A 78 17.28 5.73 -10.66
CA THR A 78 16.76 6.23 -9.38
C THR A 78 15.54 5.44 -8.91
N LEU A 79 14.65 5.04 -9.83
CA LEU A 79 13.39 4.37 -9.45
C LEU A 79 13.60 2.92 -8.96
N LYS A 80 14.57 2.19 -9.52
CA LYS A 80 14.88 0.81 -9.12
C LYS A 80 15.18 0.63 -7.63
N PRO A 81 16.13 1.38 -7.03
CA PRO A 81 16.41 1.27 -5.60
C PRO A 81 15.23 1.64 -4.71
N ILE A 82 14.40 2.61 -5.14
CA ILE A 82 13.20 3.03 -4.38
C ILE A 82 12.20 1.88 -4.30
N VAL A 83 11.92 1.23 -5.45
CA VAL A 83 11.02 0.07 -5.49
C VAL A 83 11.62 -1.10 -4.70
N SER A 84 12.94 -1.28 -4.72
CA SER A 84 13.63 -2.28 -3.91
C SER A 84 13.44 -2.03 -2.40
N ASN A 85 13.54 -0.78 -1.95
CA ASN A 85 13.28 -0.43 -0.55
C ASN A 85 11.82 -0.72 -0.16
N PHE A 86 10.86 -0.47 -1.07
CA PHE A 86 9.47 -0.83 -0.83
C PHE A 86 9.26 -2.35 -0.75
N ALA A 87 9.97 -3.11 -1.58
CA ALA A 87 9.90 -4.57 -1.59
C ALA A 87 10.43 -5.17 -0.28
N VAL A 88 11.58 -4.71 0.20
CA VAL A 88 12.15 -5.14 1.48
C VAL A 88 11.18 -4.87 2.63
N ARG A 89 10.66 -3.64 2.71
CA ARG A 89 9.70 -3.28 3.77
C ARG A 89 8.37 -4.03 3.67
N ALA A 90 7.92 -4.36 2.46
CA ALA A 90 6.72 -5.16 2.26
C ALA A 90 6.93 -6.61 2.70
N SER A 91 8.11 -7.19 2.41
CA SER A 91 8.50 -8.54 2.81
C SER A 91 8.62 -8.68 4.33
N GLU A 92 9.21 -7.70 5.01
CA GLU A 92 9.27 -7.63 6.48
C GLU A 92 7.86 -7.64 7.08
N LYS A 93 6.95 -6.78 6.57
CA LYS A 93 5.56 -6.75 7.03
C LYS A 93 4.84 -8.08 6.77
N LEU A 94 5.11 -8.74 5.65
CA LEU A 94 4.52 -10.03 5.32
C LEU A 94 4.95 -11.13 6.30
N ARG A 95 6.23 -11.15 6.68
CA ARG A 95 6.76 -12.08 7.69
C ARG A 95 6.17 -11.81 9.08
N ASN A 96 6.00 -10.54 9.46
CA ASN A 96 5.37 -10.16 10.72
C ASN A 96 3.91 -10.64 10.82
N GLU A 97 3.20 -10.73 9.67
CA GLU A 97 1.86 -11.32 9.59
C GLU A 97 1.89 -12.86 9.51
N LYS A 98 3.07 -13.50 9.53
CA LYS A 98 3.26 -14.96 9.38
C LYS A 98 2.62 -15.52 8.11
N GLN A 99 2.73 -14.76 7.02
CA GLN A 99 2.13 -15.09 5.72
C GLN A 99 3.18 -15.17 4.62
N LYS A 100 2.82 -15.79 3.50
CA LYS A 100 3.52 -15.83 2.22
C LYS A 100 2.65 -15.23 1.15
N CYS A 101 3.24 -14.66 0.09
CA CYS A 101 2.50 -14.13 -1.05
C CYS A 101 2.80 -14.92 -2.32
N SER A 102 1.81 -15.02 -3.20
CA SER A 102 1.95 -15.60 -4.54
C SER A 102 1.90 -14.54 -5.64
N GLN A 103 1.65 -13.28 -5.31
CA GLN A 103 1.61 -12.19 -6.29
C GLN A 103 2.35 -10.97 -5.77
N VAL A 104 3.19 -10.43 -6.66
CA VAL A 104 3.92 -9.18 -6.46
C VAL A 104 3.52 -8.21 -7.57
N SER A 105 2.91 -7.10 -7.22
CA SER A 105 2.53 -6.05 -8.16
C SER A 105 3.32 -4.79 -7.88
N VAL A 106 3.76 -4.11 -8.95
CA VAL A 106 4.43 -2.81 -8.86
C VAL A 106 3.61 -1.80 -9.65
N PHE A 107 3.53 -0.60 -9.12
CA PHE A 107 2.91 0.51 -9.82
C PHE A 107 3.76 1.78 -9.74
N VAL A 108 3.65 2.57 -10.79
CA VAL A 108 4.23 3.91 -10.90
C VAL A 108 3.18 4.85 -11.47
N ARG A 109 3.18 6.10 -11.05
CA ARG A 109 2.26 7.10 -11.60
C ARG A 109 2.82 8.51 -11.54
N THR A 110 2.45 9.32 -12.50
CA THR A 110 2.62 10.78 -12.49
C THR A 110 1.59 11.42 -11.54
N SER A 111 1.68 12.73 -11.32
CA SER A 111 0.71 13.46 -10.51
C SER A 111 -0.57 13.72 -11.29
N PRO A 112 -1.74 13.29 -10.80
CA PRO A 112 -3.00 13.56 -11.47
C PRO A 112 -3.43 15.04 -11.42
N PHE A 113 -2.69 15.88 -10.65
CA PHE A 113 -2.96 17.30 -10.47
C PHE A 113 -2.05 18.20 -11.31
N SER A 114 -1.23 17.63 -12.18
CA SER A 114 -0.32 18.37 -13.07
C SER A 114 -0.89 18.35 -14.48
N ASP A 115 -1.85 19.24 -14.76
CA ASP A 115 -2.64 19.24 -16.01
C ASP A 115 -1.79 19.55 -17.25
N HIS A 116 -0.65 20.23 -17.06
CA HIS A 116 0.27 20.60 -18.16
C HIS A 116 1.35 19.53 -18.48
N MET A 117 1.42 18.45 -17.71
CA MET A 117 2.44 17.42 -17.89
C MET A 117 1.81 16.12 -18.43
N PRO A 118 2.54 15.39 -19.28
CA PRO A 118 2.05 14.11 -19.80
C PRO A 118 1.78 13.13 -18.67
N GLN A 119 0.61 12.49 -18.71
CA GLN A 119 0.16 11.58 -17.67
C GLN A 119 0.49 10.14 -18.02
N HIS A 120 1.07 9.42 -17.06
CA HIS A 120 1.33 7.99 -17.18
C HIS A 120 1.01 7.25 -15.89
N ARG A 121 0.37 6.08 -16.04
CA ARG A 121 0.12 5.13 -14.97
C ARG A 121 0.53 3.74 -15.45
N GLY A 122 1.60 3.20 -14.87
CA GLY A 122 2.05 1.84 -15.09
C GLY A 122 1.66 0.94 -13.92
N TYR A 123 1.21 -0.29 -14.22
CA TYR A 123 0.91 -1.33 -13.24
C TYR A 123 1.23 -2.69 -13.85
N LYS A 124 1.95 -3.53 -13.13
CA LYS A 124 2.26 -4.90 -13.55
C LYS A 124 2.29 -5.82 -12.36
N THR A 125 1.67 -6.99 -12.52
CA THR A 125 1.71 -8.09 -11.56
C THR A 125 2.59 -9.21 -12.09
N ILE A 126 3.41 -9.77 -11.21
CA ILE A 126 4.16 -11.00 -11.41
C ILE A 126 3.57 -12.05 -10.49
N GLU A 127 3.18 -13.18 -11.04
CA GLU A 127 2.80 -14.36 -10.28
C GLU A 127 4.06 -15.15 -9.94
N LEU A 128 4.15 -15.55 -8.67
CA LEU A 128 5.21 -16.41 -8.18
C LEU A 128 4.74 -17.86 -8.27
N PHE A 129 5.59 -18.69 -8.77
CA PHE A 129 5.28 -20.11 -8.91
C PHE A 129 5.04 -20.78 -7.55
N THR A 130 5.87 -20.44 -6.58
CA THR A 130 5.76 -20.89 -5.18
C THR A 130 5.50 -19.70 -4.28
N PRO A 131 4.50 -19.76 -3.34
CA PRO A 131 4.30 -18.72 -2.36
C PRO A 131 5.54 -18.50 -1.52
N THR A 132 6.00 -17.27 -1.38
CA THR A 132 7.22 -16.93 -0.64
C THR A 132 7.04 -15.72 0.27
N ASN A 133 7.86 -15.64 1.31
CA ASN A 133 8.10 -14.43 2.11
C ASN A 133 9.60 -14.04 2.11
N ASP A 134 10.39 -14.69 1.25
CA ASP A 134 11.79 -14.37 1.04
C ASP A 134 11.93 -13.04 0.31
N THR A 135 12.68 -12.12 0.91
CA THR A 135 12.90 -10.79 0.34
C THR A 135 13.58 -10.84 -1.02
N ARG A 136 14.44 -11.83 -1.28
CA ARG A 136 15.17 -11.98 -2.55
C ARG A 136 14.23 -12.26 -3.71
N ASP A 137 13.28 -13.17 -3.52
CA ASP A 137 12.28 -13.54 -4.54
C ASP A 137 11.36 -12.36 -4.85
N ILE A 138 10.90 -11.67 -3.79
CA ILE A 138 10.04 -10.49 -3.92
C ILE A 138 10.80 -9.35 -4.63
N LEU A 139 12.09 -9.16 -4.36
CA LEU A 139 12.94 -8.18 -5.04
C LEU A 139 13.11 -8.51 -6.55
N ILE A 140 13.33 -9.78 -6.89
CA ILE A 140 13.44 -10.23 -8.29
C ILE A 140 12.12 -9.97 -9.02
N ALA A 141 10.99 -10.37 -8.42
CA ALA A 141 9.67 -10.15 -8.99
C ALA A 141 9.34 -8.65 -9.14
N ALA A 142 9.67 -7.83 -8.14
CA ALA A 142 9.45 -6.39 -8.19
C ALA A 142 10.26 -5.73 -9.32
N LYS A 143 11.52 -6.13 -9.53
CA LYS A 143 12.35 -5.65 -10.65
C LYS A 143 11.77 -6.07 -11.99
N LYS A 144 11.34 -7.34 -12.14
CA LYS A 144 10.69 -7.84 -13.35
C LYS A 144 9.39 -7.08 -13.65
N ALA A 145 8.62 -6.71 -12.62
CA ALA A 145 7.39 -5.94 -12.79
C ALA A 145 7.65 -4.48 -13.16
N LEU A 146 8.72 -3.86 -12.63
CA LEU A 146 9.02 -2.44 -12.84
C LEU A 146 9.45 -2.14 -14.28
N LEU A 147 10.27 -3.00 -14.89
CA LEU A 147 10.87 -2.75 -16.20
C LEU A 147 9.84 -2.44 -17.30
N PRO A 148 8.78 -3.24 -17.52
CA PRO A 148 7.82 -3.00 -18.61
C PRO A 148 6.88 -1.81 -18.37
N ILE A 149 6.76 -1.32 -17.14
CA ILE A 149 5.87 -0.22 -16.79
C ILE A 149 6.56 1.13 -16.74
N PHE A 150 7.88 1.15 -16.71
CA PHE A 150 8.65 2.38 -16.78
C PHE A 150 8.68 2.92 -18.22
N ARG A 151 8.45 4.21 -18.37
CA ARG A 151 8.60 4.94 -19.62
C ARG A 151 9.43 6.19 -19.36
N SER A 152 10.44 6.45 -20.21
CA SER A 152 11.19 7.70 -20.16
C SER A 152 10.35 8.88 -20.60
N GLY A 153 10.69 10.08 -20.18
CA GLY A 153 9.94 11.31 -20.52
C GLY A 153 8.74 11.60 -19.63
N TYR A 154 8.54 10.85 -18.55
CA TYR A 154 7.47 11.08 -17.59
C TYR A 154 8.01 11.41 -16.20
N ASP A 155 7.36 12.34 -15.51
CA ASP A 155 7.67 12.80 -14.16
C ASP A 155 6.90 11.99 -13.11
N TYR A 156 7.46 10.88 -12.67
CA TYR A 156 6.80 10.03 -11.68
C TYR A 156 6.70 10.71 -10.33
N ALA A 157 5.48 10.76 -9.82
CA ALA A 157 5.13 11.37 -8.54
C ALA A 157 4.97 10.35 -7.41
N LYS A 158 4.67 9.09 -7.75
CA LYS A 158 4.44 8.02 -6.78
C LYS A 158 4.81 6.67 -7.38
N ALA A 159 5.39 5.82 -6.55
CA ALA A 159 5.54 4.39 -6.82
C ALA A 159 5.14 3.57 -5.60
N GLY A 160 4.91 2.29 -5.82
CA GLY A 160 4.63 1.36 -4.74
C GLY A 160 4.65 -0.09 -5.19
N ILE A 161 4.67 -0.96 -4.21
CA ILE A 161 4.54 -2.40 -4.33
C ILE A 161 3.29 -2.86 -3.58
N LEU A 162 2.63 -3.87 -4.12
CA LEU A 162 1.49 -4.56 -3.50
C LEU A 162 1.78 -6.05 -3.51
N LEU A 163 1.73 -6.66 -2.35
CA LEU A 163 1.77 -8.10 -2.16
C LEU A 163 0.33 -8.60 -1.94
N SER A 164 -0.05 -9.69 -2.58
CA SER A 164 -1.39 -10.26 -2.52
C SER A 164 -1.40 -11.78 -2.72
N ARG A 165 -2.60 -12.39 -2.64
CA ARG A 165 -2.77 -13.85 -2.64
C ARG A 165 -1.95 -14.50 -1.54
N PHE A 166 -2.31 -14.16 -0.31
CA PHE A 166 -1.61 -14.66 0.86
C PHE A 166 -2.03 -16.08 1.21
N SER A 167 -1.05 -16.85 1.68
CA SER A 167 -1.22 -18.15 2.32
C SER A 167 -0.52 -18.14 3.68
N ASN A 168 -0.92 -19.04 4.56
CA ASN A 168 -0.25 -19.17 5.86
C ASN A 168 1.21 -19.64 5.67
N GLU A 169 2.11 -19.16 6.51
CA GLU A 169 3.54 -19.54 6.48
C GLU A 169 3.74 -21.05 6.60
N THR A 170 2.90 -21.74 7.35
CA THR A 170 2.95 -23.19 7.56
C THR A 170 2.40 -24.00 6.38
N SER A 171 1.62 -23.39 5.49
CA SER A 171 1.07 -24.08 4.32
C SER A 171 2.18 -24.30 3.30
N ARG A 172 2.51 -25.57 3.04
CA ARG A 172 3.42 -25.97 1.97
C ARG A 172 2.63 -26.70 0.90
N GLN A 173 2.54 -26.11 -0.27
CA GLN A 173 2.13 -26.84 -1.47
C GLN A 173 3.38 -27.22 -2.23
N PHE A 174 3.67 -28.50 -2.27
CA PHE A 174 4.81 -29.01 -3.06
C PHE A 174 4.46 -28.93 -4.53
N SER A 175 5.36 -28.36 -5.34
CA SER A 175 5.26 -28.44 -6.78
C SER A 175 5.71 -29.82 -7.26
N LEU A 176 4.92 -30.42 -8.15
CA LEU A 176 5.28 -31.68 -8.79
C LEU A 176 6.48 -31.50 -9.75
N PHE A 177 6.66 -30.28 -10.25
CA PHE A 177 7.73 -29.90 -11.21
C PHE A 177 8.74 -28.94 -10.55
N LYS A 178 9.28 -29.33 -9.40
CA LYS A 178 10.25 -28.49 -8.70
C LYS A 178 11.58 -28.50 -9.47
N ASP A 179 12.09 -27.31 -9.78
CA ASP A 179 13.46 -27.16 -10.28
C ASP A 179 14.43 -27.57 -9.15
N PRO A 180 15.33 -28.54 -9.34
CA PRO A 180 16.34 -28.91 -8.35
C PRO A 180 17.23 -27.74 -7.90
N ASN A 181 17.34 -26.71 -8.75
CA ASN A 181 18.11 -25.48 -8.49
C ASN A 181 17.29 -24.34 -7.86
N GLU A 182 16.00 -24.59 -7.54
CA GLU A 182 15.18 -23.59 -6.88
C GLU A 182 15.81 -23.24 -5.51
N PRO A 183 16.11 -21.96 -5.24
CA PRO A 183 16.74 -21.57 -3.99
C PRO A 183 15.88 -22.02 -2.82
N LYS A 184 16.49 -22.77 -1.88
CA LYS A 184 15.79 -23.22 -0.67
C LYS A 184 15.24 -22.00 0.06
N GLU A 185 13.94 -22.01 0.31
CA GLU A 185 13.28 -21.00 1.12
C GLU A 185 13.97 -20.94 2.49
N ASN A 186 14.49 -19.78 2.83
CA ASN A 186 15.21 -19.58 4.08
C ASN A 186 14.50 -18.53 4.95
N SER A 187 13.27 -18.85 5.33
CA SER A 187 12.40 -18.01 6.14
C SER A 187 13.06 -17.62 7.48
N GLU A 188 13.82 -18.54 8.11
CA GLU A 188 14.54 -18.28 9.36
C GLU A 188 15.66 -17.27 9.16
N PHE A 189 16.43 -17.40 8.10
CA PHE A 189 17.47 -16.44 7.76
C PHE A 189 16.91 -15.03 7.51
N MET A 190 15.76 -14.91 6.84
CA MET A 190 15.11 -13.62 6.63
C MET A 190 14.61 -13.02 7.95
N LYS A 191 14.06 -13.82 8.85
CA LYS A 191 13.67 -13.37 10.20
C LYS A 191 14.89 -12.89 11.01
N TYR A 192 16.01 -13.56 10.86
CA TYR A 192 17.25 -13.15 11.52
C TYR A 192 17.77 -11.81 10.99
N ILE A 193 17.73 -11.59 9.68
CA ILE A 193 18.04 -10.27 9.08
C ILE A 193 17.10 -9.18 9.61
N ASP A 194 15.80 -9.47 9.70
CA ASP A 194 14.82 -8.52 10.25
C ASP A 194 15.13 -8.16 11.70
N GLN A 195 15.51 -9.14 12.51
CA GLN A 195 15.92 -8.92 13.90
C GLN A 195 17.17 -8.04 13.99
N LEU A 196 18.20 -8.31 13.19
CA LEU A 196 19.41 -7.50 13.15
C LEU A 196 19.12 -6.06 12.75
N ASN A 197 18.23 -5.85 11.78
CA ASN A 197 17.84 -4.52 11.32
C ASN A 197 17.00 -3.72 12.34
N ASN A 198 16.45 -4.36 13.36
CA ASN A 198 15.79 -3.69 14.48
C ASN A 198 16.78 -3.14 15.54
N TYR A 199 18.04 -3.57 15.48
CA TYR A 199 19.12 -3.04 16.29
C TYR A 199 19.90 -1.96 15.52
N GLU A 200 21.00 -1.48 16.08
CA GLU A 200 21.81 -0.40 15.48
C GLU A 200 22.49 -0.76 14.15
N THR A 201 22.67 -2.06 13.88
CA THR A 201 23.31 -2.55 12.65
C THR A 201 22.28 -2.75 11.54
N GLN A 202 22.46 -2.06 10.42
CA GLN A 202 21.56 -2.16 9.26
C GLN A 202 22.18 -2.98 8.14
N ILE A 203 21.51 -4.07 7.77
CA ILE A 203 21.87 -4.94 6.64
C ILE A 203 21.00 -4.55 5.44
N TYR A 204 21.64 -4.23 4.31
CA TYR A 204 20.97 -3.84 3.09
C TYR A 204 21.19 -4.87 1.97
N PHE A 205 20.15 -5.11 1.20
CA PHE A 205 20.29 -5.82 -0.07
C PHE A 205 20.95 -4.90 -1.10
N ALA A 206 21.86 -5.43 -1.94
CA ALA A 206 22.62 -4.65 -2.93
C ALA A 206 21.76 -3.82 -3.89
N SER A 207 20.48 -4.14 -4.02
CA SER A 207 19.52 -3.39 -4.85
C SER A 207 18.85 -2.23 -4.13
N GLN A 208 19.05 -2.07 -2.84
CA GLN A 208 18.53 -0.95 -2.07
C GLN A 208 19.43 0.27 -2.20
N ASN A 209 18.87 1.45 -1.96
CA ASN A 209 19.65 2.66 -1.77
C ASN A 209 19.78 2.92 -0.26
N THR A 210 21.01 3.03 0.22
CA THR A 210 21.33 3.35 1.61
C THR A 210 21.03 4.80 1.97
N LYS A 211 21.03 5.69 0.97
CA LYS A 211 20.64 7.10 1.18
C LYS A 211 19.12 7.23 1.14
N ARG A 212 18.53 7.93 2.10
CA ARG A 212 17.11 8.31 2.06
C ARG A 212 16.89 9.17 0.82
N TRP A 213 16.26 8.55 -0.19
CA TRP A 213 15.96 9.25 -1.41
C TRP A 213 14.66 10.02 -1.26
N SER A 214 14.72 11.33 -1.51
CA SER A 214 13.59 12.25 -1.61
C SER A 214 12.44 11.97 -0.63
N PRO A 215 12.61 12.25 0.67
CA PRO A 215 11.51 12.16 1.61
C PRO A 215 10.39 13.10 1.16
N MET A 216 9.14 12.79 1.54
CA MET A 216 8.05 13.75 1.37
C MET A 216 8.46 15.09 1.99
N LYS A 217 8.20 16.20 1.27
CA LYS A 217 8.39 17.52 1.83
C LYS A 217 7.46 17.69 3.04
N GLN A 218 8.04 17.97 4.20
CA GLN A 218 7.33 18.19 5.47
C GLN A 218 7.68 19.59 6.01
N ASN A 219 7.50 20.61 5.17
CA ASN A 219 7.90 21.98 5.49
C ASN A 219 6.87 22.72 6.37
N MET A 220 5.68 22.14 6.55
CA MET A 220 4.56 22.74 7.28
C MET A 220 4.08 21.79 8.39
N THR A 221 5.02 21.27 9.17
CA THR A 221 4.68 20.46 10.36
C THR A 221 4.52 21.37 11.57
N SER A 222 3.56 21.06 12.44
CA SER A 222 3.48 21.66 13.77
C SER A 222 4.71 21.29 14.60
N PRO A 223 5.05 22.10 15.61
CA PRO A 223 6.07 21.71 16.58
C PRO A 223 5.77 20.38 17.26
N LYS A 224 6.80 19.69 17.68
CA LYS A 224 6.70 18.35 18.29
C LYS A 224 6.39 18.44 19.79
N TYR A 225 5.28 19.03 20.15
CA TYR A 225 4.89 19.33 21.54
C TYR A 225 4.89 18.11 22.49
N THR A 226 4.74 16.89 21.98
CA THR A 226 4.65 15.68 22.81
C THR A 226 5.88 14.80 22.75
N THR A 227 6.85 15.10 21.89
CA THR A 227 8.01 14.22 21.63
C THR A 227 9.36 14.94 21.67
N ASP A 228 9.37 16.27 21.79
CA ASP A 228 10.58 17.07 21.88
C ASP A 228 10.43 18.16 22.97
N TRP A 229 11.26 18.07 24.02
CA TRP A 229 11.25 18.99 25.15
C TRP A 229 11.57 20.43 24.76
N TYR A 230 12.38 20.64 23.74
CA TYR A 230 12.78 21.99 23.28
C TYR A 230 11.68 22.69 22.47
N GLU A 231 10.70 21.92 21.96
CA GLU A 231 9.59 22.44 21.19
C GLU A 231 8.30 22.60 22.04
N LEU A 232 8.39 22.42 23.37
CA LEU A 232 7.27 22.67 24.28
C LEU A 232 6.85 24.15 24.27
N PRO A 233 5.54 24.47 24.32
CA PRO A 233 5.08 25.82 24.52
C PRO A 233 5.60 26.35 25.83
N LYS A 234 6.19 27.55 25.80
CA LYS A 234 6.59 28.25 27.02
C LYS A 234 5.36 28.94 27.61
N ALA A 235 5.05 28.69 28.87
CA ALA A 235 4.07 29.43 29.60
C ALA A 235 4.62 30.85 29.82
N ASN A 236 3.87 31.86 29.43
CA ASN A 236 4.19 33.30 29.73
C ASN A 236 3.61 33.64 31.08
#